data_3b180b881d6baeab38552947b043ef0e
#
_entry.id   3b180b881d6baeab38552947b043ef0e
#
_cell.length_a   1.000
_cell.length_b   1.000
_cell.length_c   1.000
_cell.angle_alpha   90.00
_cell.angle_beta   90.00
_cell.angle_gamma   90.00
#
_symmetry.space_group_name_H-M   'P 1'
#
loop_
_entity.id
_entity.type
_entity.pdbx_description
1 polymer ?
#
loop_
_entity_poly.entity_id
_entity_poly.type
_entity_poly.pdbx_seq_one_letter_code
_entity_poly.pdbx_strand_id
1 'polypeptide(L)'
;MRYKTLFFLLTFVWTALSVTGKQRDFVLQSGIPVPIACNSSEEQVVHTALELLRRDLQTVLSATAKVETNTGTILIGTAGRSELIDQSGVDTSVLKGKKQAFLLTVSPEGKLIVAGSDGHGTAYGILEISRLLGVSPWEWWADVTPEKKKLFKLSSKFRSVQSPSVEYRGIFINDEDWGLMPWSNKTYEPSDVNGEIGPRTNERIFELLLRLRANTYWPAMHECTLPFFLTKGNREVAKKYGIFMGASH
;
A
#
# COMPACT_ATOMS: atom_id res chain seq x y z
N MET A 1 43.22 62.99 -37.38
CA MET A 1 41.83 62.47 -37.33
C MET A 1 41.81 61.15 -36.54
N ARG A 2 41.26 61.17 -35.31
CA ARG A 2 41.19 60.02 -34.45
C ARG A 2 39.74 59.56 -34.44
N TYR A 3 39.45 58.35 -34.98
CA TYR A 3 38.16 57.74 -34.90
C TYR A 3 37.99 56.99 -33.56
N LYS A 4 36.99 57.39 -32.76
CA LYS A 4 36.58 56.71 -31.56
C LYS A 4 35.52 55.71 -31.95
N THR A 5 35.84 54.39 -31.88
CA THR A 5 34.90 53.28 -32.06
C THR A 5 34.13 53.09 -30.76
N LEU A 6 32.82 53.31 -30.81
CA LEU A 6 31.90 53.10 -29.69
C LEU A 6 31.41 51.64 -29.73
N PHE A 7 31.82 50.83 -28.73
CA PHE A 7 31.29 49.47 -28.57
C PHE A 7 29.97 49.53 -27.75
N PHE A 8 28.88 49.20 -28.39
CA PHE A 8 27.62 48.96 -27.73
C PHE A 8 27.57 47.51 -27.19
N LEU A 9 27.61 47.32 -25.88
CA LEU A 9 27.38 46.05 -25.20
C LEU A 9 25.86 45.86 -25.08
N LEU A 10 25.29 44.99 -25.93
CA LEU A 10 23.91 44.52 -25.77
C LEU A 10 23.89 43.45 -24.68
N THR A 11 23.46 43.81 -23.48
CA THR A 11 23.11 42.82 -22.41
C THR A 11 21.76 42.19 -22.71
N PHE A 12 21.76 40.95 -23.18
CA PHE A 12 20.56 40.13 -23.27
C PHE A 12 20.14 39.71 -21.86
N VAL A 13 19.12 40.34 -21.31
CA VAL A 13 18.47 39.88 -20.08
C VAL A 13 17.53 38.75 -20.46
N TRP A 14 17.95 37.53 -20.20
CA TRP A 14 17.08 36.33 -20.33
C TRP A 14 16.13 36.29 -19.14
N THR A 15 14.92 36.81 -19.28
CA THR A 15 13.85 36.61 -18.31
C THR A 15 13.35 35.16 -18.47
N ALA A 16 13.77 34.30 -17.57
CA ALA A 16 13.16 32.97 -17.43
C ALA A 16 11.69 33.15 -16.99
N LEU A 17 10.76 33.06 -17.92
CA LEU A 17 9.34 32.92 -17.59
C LEU A 17 9.20 31.55 -16.88
N SER A 18 9.08 31.57 -15.56
CA SER A 18 8.61 30.41 -14.80
C SER A 18 7.15 30.24 -15.14
N VAL A 19 6.85 29.32 -16.06
CA VAL A 19 5.47 28.85 -16.28
C VAL A 19 5.08 28.06 -15.04
N THR A 20 4.49 28.72 -14.05
CA THR A 20 3.82 28.05 -12.93
C THR A 20 2.55 27.39 -13.46
N GLY A 21 2.68 26.18 -13.97
CA GLY A 21 1.52 25.36 -14.34
C GLY A 21 0.62 25.20 -13.10
N LYS A 22 -0.67 25.44 -13.28
CA LYS A 22 -1.67 25.26 -12.22
C LYS A 22 -1.63 23.82 -11.74
N GLN A 23 -1.27 23.61 -10.48
CA GLN A 23 -1.26 22.27 -9.86
C GLN A 23 -2.68 21.66 -9.93
N ARG A 24 -2.74 20.36 -10.26
CA ARG A 24 -4.00 19.63 -10.44
C ARG A 24 -4.28 18.73 -9.24
N ASP A 25 -5.55 18.67 -8.86
CA ASP A 25 -6.01 17.68 -7.87
C ASP A 25 -6.00 16.28 -8.47
N PHE A 26 -5.78 15.28 -7.63
CA PHE A 26 -5.98 13.89 -8.00
C PHE A 26 -7.46 13.53 -7.89
N VAL A 27 -8.02 12.90 -8.92
CA VAL A 27 -9.46 12.60 -9.01
C VAL A 27 -9.69 11.21 -9.58
N LEU A 28 -10.50 10.39 -8.90
CA LEU A 28 -11.06 9.14 -9.41
C LEU A 28 -12.58 9.27 -9.46
N GLN A 29 -13.19 8.72 -10.53
CA GLN A 29 -14.64 8.74 -10.73
C GLN A 29 -15.20 7.32 -10.77
N SER A 30 -16.42 7.15 -10.27
CA SER A 30 -17.13 5.88 -10.32
C SER A 30 -17.27 5.37 -11.75
N GLY A 31 -17.00 4.09 -11.94
CA GLY A 31 -17.10 3.40 -13.22
C GLY A 31 -15.95 3.67 -14.19
N ILE A 32 -15.05 4.60 -13.89
CA ILE A 32 -13.91 4.90 -14.76
C ILE A 32 -12.73 4.02 -14.37
N PRO A 33 -12.09 3.30 -15.31
CA PRO A 33 -10.91 2.49 -15.02
C PRO A 33 -9.77 3.34 -14.43
N VAL A 34 -9.08 2.78 -13.43
CA VAL A 34 -7.95 3.42 -12.73
C VAL A 34 -6.64 2.81 -13.23
N PRO A 35 -5.85 3.53 -14.05
CA PRO A 35 -4.52 3.10 -14.43
C PRO A 35 -3.56 3.22 -13.23
N ILE A 36 -2.90 2.11 -12.89
CA ILE A 36 -1.92 2.04 -11.81
C ILE A 36 -0.60 1.56 -12.39
N ALA A 37 0.47 2.30 -12.15
CA ALA A 37 1.81 1.87 -12.50
C ALA A 37 2.51 1.25 -11.27
N CYS A 38 2.97 0.01 -11.42
CA CYS A 38 3.73 -0.72 -10.42
C CYS A 38 4.66 -1.71 -11.11
N ASN A 39 5.95 -1.69 -10.78
CA ASN A 39 6.91 -2.59 -11.39
C ASN A 39 6.72 -4.02 -10.87
N SER A 40 6.85 -5.02 -11.76
CA SER A 40 6.75 -6.44 -11.40
C SER A 40 7.88 -6.93 -10.48
N SER A 41 8.98 -6.19 -10.38
CA SER A 41 10.12 -6.49 -9.49
C SER A 41 9.91 -6.02 -8.06
N GLU A 42 8.81 -5.39 -7.73
CA GLU A 42 8.47 -5.04 -6.35
C GLU A 42 8.28 -6.30 -5.48
N GLU A 43 8.42 -6.16 -4.17
CA GLU A 43 8.25 -7.27 -3.25
C GLU A 43 6.83 -7.83 -3.26
N GLN A 44 6.69 -9.13 -2.94
CA GLN A 44 5.38 -9.81 -2.98
C GLN A 44 4.30 -9.11 -2.13
N VAL A 45 4.66 -8.53 -0.99
CA VAL A 45 3.73 -7.80 -0.12
C VAL A 45 3.15 -6.56 -0.81
N VAL A 46 3.90 -5.92 -1.71
CA VAL A 46 3.44 -4.78 -2.51
C VAL A 46 2.35 -5.24 -3.49
N HIS A 47 2.59 -6.35 -4.19
CA HIS A 47 1.60 -6.93 -5.10
C HIS A 47 0.35 -7.40 -4.35
N THR A 48 0.51 -7.96 -3.16
CA THR A 48 -0.61 -8.34 -2.28
C THR A 48 -1.45 -7.11 -1.91
N ALA A 49 -0.82 -6.02 -1.46
CA ALA A 49 -1.54 -4.79 -1.13
C ALA A 49 -2.23 -4.17 -2.36
N LEU A 50 -1.62 -4.29 -3.54
CA LEU A 50 -2.20 -3.83 -4.80
C LEU A 50 -3.47 -4.62 -5.17
N GLU A 51 -3.49 -5.94 -4.97
CA GLU A 51 -4.69 -6.75 -5.16
C GLU A 51 -5.81 -6.35 -4.20
N LEU A 52 -5.48 -6.04 -2.95
CA LEU A 52 -6.45 -5.53 -1.98
C LEU A 52 -7.02 -4.17 -2.43
N LEU A 53 -6.16 -3.25 -2.88
CA LEU A 53 -6.60 -1.94 -3.40
C LEU A 53 -7.51 -2.11 -4.64
N ARG A 54 -7.20 -3.05 -5.55
CA ARG A 54 -8.04 -3.34 -6.72
C ARG A 54 -9.45 -3.74 -6.30
N ARG A 55 -9.59 -4.63 -5.31
CA ARG A 55 -10.87 -5.03 -4.75
C ARG A 55 -11.60 -3.83 -4.13
N ASP A 56 -10.89 -2.99 -3.39
CA ASP A 56 -11.47 -1.83 -2.71
C ASP A 56 -11.96 -0.76 -3.70
N LEU A 57 -11.20 -0.49 -4.78
CA LEU A 57 -11.62 0.40 -5.86
C LEU A 57 -12.89 -0.11 -6.56
N GLN A 58 -12.98 -1.43 -6.79
CA GLN A 58 -14.17 -2.04 -7.36
C GLN A 58 -15.38 -1.92 -6.42
N THR A 59 -15.17 -2.12 -5.12
CA THR A 59 -16.25 -2.03 -4.12
C THR A 59 -16.77 -0.62 -3.94
N VAL A 60 -15.86 0.36 -3.79
CA VAL A 60 -16.21 1.76 -3.45
C VAL A 60 -16.60 2.58 -4.67
N LEU A 61 -15.84 2.44 -5.78
CA LEU A 61 -16.02 3.27 -6.97
C LEU A 61 -16.60 2.50 -8.17
N SER A 62 -16.85 1.20 -8.04
CA SER A 62 -17.20 0.34 -9.19
C SER A 62 -16.18 0.49 -10.34
N ALA A 63 -14.91 0.74 -9.99
CA ALA A 63 -13.84 1.05 -10.92
C ALA A 63 -12.85 -0.11 -11.03
N THR A 64 -12.56 -0.54 -12.24
CA THR A 64 -11.55 -1.56 -12.52
C THR A 64 -10.16 -0.96 -12.48
N ALA A 65 -9.26 -1.48 -11.66
CA ALA A 65 -7.87 -1.08 -11.68
C ALA A 65 -7.12 -1.81 -12.81
N LYS A 66 -6.42 -1.04 -13.65
CA LYS A 66 -5.53 -1.56 -14.71
C LYS A 66 -4.09 -1.35 -14.26
N VAL A 67 -3.39 -2.45 -14.02
CA VAL A 67 -1.98 -2.41 -13.58
C VAL A 67 -1.07 -2.53 -14.77
N GLU A 68 -0.16 -1.55 -14.91
CA GLU A 68 0.86 -1.47 -15.95
C GLU A 68 2.23 -1.22 -15.31
N THR A 69 3.30 -1.40 -16.06
CA THR A 69 4.66 -1.23 -15.52
C THR A 69 5.11 0.22 -15.46
N ASN A 70 4.71 1.06 -16.43
CA ASN A 70 5.35 2.37 -16.64
C ASN A 70 4.40 3.57 -16.64
N THR A 71 3.10 3.35 -16.79
CA THR A 71 2.14 4.46 -16.93
C THR A 71 0.94 4.27 -16.01
N GLY A 72 0.50 5.36 -15.38
CA GLY A 72 -0.66 5.33 -14.49
C GLY A 72 -1.01 6.70 -13.94
N THR A 73 -2.22 6.80 -13.41
CA THR A 73 -2.66 7.93 -12.58
C THR A 73 -2.26 7.75 -11.11
N ILE A 74 -1.99 6.50 -10.72
CA ILE A 74 -1.35 6.14 -9.44
C ILE A 74 0.00 5.52 -9.76
N LEU A 75 1.08 6.06 -9.21
CA LEU A 75 2.43 5.51 -9.34
C LEU A 75 2.86 4.91 -8.01
N ILE A 76 3.27 3.65 -8.04
CA ILE A 76 3.60 2.87 -6.84
C ILE A 76 5.00 2.31 -6.95
N GLY A 77 5.81 2.48 -5.90
CA GLY A 77 7.12 1.84 -5.84
C GLY A 77 7.90 2.12 -4.57
N THR A 78 8.99 1.38 -4.43
CA THR A 78 9.93 1.51 -3.30
C THR A 78 11.03 2.50 -3.66
N ALA A 79 11.23 3.54 -2.85
CA ALA A 79 12.22 4.60 -3.07
C ALA A 79 13.64 4.01 -3.18
N GLY A 80 14.39 4.46 -4.17
CA GLY A 80 15.75 3.97 -4.47
C GLY A 80 15.80 2.57 -5.10
N ARG A 81 14.66 1.96 -5.43
CA ARG A 81 14.53 0.69 -6.17
C ARG A 81 13.61 0.79 -7.38
N SER A 82 12.69 1.73 -7.35
CA SER A 82 11.69 1.92 -8.39
C SER A 82 12.01 3.14 -9.25
N GLU A 83 12.39 2.90 -10.50
CA GLU A 83 12.58 3.96 -11.49
C GLU A 83 11.34 4.85 -11.66
N LEU A 84 10.13 4.29 -11.49
CA LEU A 84 8.87 5.06 -11.52
C LEU A 84 8.86 6.17 -10.49
N ILE A 85 9.35 5.87 -9.28
CA ILE A 85 9.39 6.82 -8.17
C ILE A 85 10.52 7.82 -8.41
N ASP A 86 11.70 7.37 -8.83
CA ASP A 86 12.85 8.23 -9.09
C ASP A 86 12.56 9.23 -10.23
N GLN A 87 11.86 8.79 -11.28
CA GLN A 87 11.45 9.63 -12.42
C GLN A 87 10.22 10.51 -12.12
N SER A 88 9.49 10.25 -11.04
CA SER A 88 8.31 11.06 -10.67
C SER A 88 8.64 12.49 -10.24
N GLY A 89 9.90 12.79 -9.95
CA GLY A 89 10.36 14.08 -9.45
C GLY A 89 9.95 14.39 -8.00
N VAL A 90 9.35 13.42 -7.29
CA VAL A 90 8.94 13.58 -5.90
C VAL A 90 10.14 13.39 -4.97
N ASP A 91 10.34 14.34 -4.07
CA ASP A 91 11.38 14.23 -3.03
C ASP A 91 11.02 13.15 -2.01
N THR A 92 11.75 12.03 -2.07
CA THR A 92 11.62 10.89 -1.16
C THR A 92 12.64 10.91 -0.01
N SER A 93 13.43 11.96 0.14
CA SER A 93 14.48 12.09 1.19
C SER A 93 13.94 11.89 2.60
N VAL A 94 12.66 12.23 2.83
CA VAL A 94 11.93 12.02 4.09
C VAL A 94 11.84 10.55 4.49
N LEU A 95 12.03 9.60 3.55
CA LEU A 95 12.00 8.16 3.79
C LEU A 95 13.37 7.58 4.11
N LYS A 96 14.45 8.34 3.87
CA LYS A 96 15.84 7.87 4.04
C LYS A 96 16.10 7.43 5.48
N GLY A 97 16.64 6.21 5.63
CA GLY A 97 16.97 5.63 6.92
C GLY A 97 15.77 5.18 7.77
N LYS A 98 14.55 5.27 7.24
CA LYS A 98 13.35 4.78 7.91
C LYS A 98 13.01 3.37 7.42
N LYS A 99 12.38 2.59 8.30
CA LYS A 99 11.80 1.29 7.98
C LYS A 99 10.28 1.40 7.91
N GLN A 100 9.68 0.71 6.97
CA GLN A 100 8.23 0.56 6.85
C GLN A 100 7.47 1.91 6.78
N ALA A 101 8.17 2.95 6.33
CA ALA A 101 7.62 4.28 6.14
C ALA A 101 7.09 4.46 4.72
N PHE A 102 6.13 5.35 4.56
CA PHE A 102 5.65 5.74 3.23
C PHE A 102 5.41 7.24 3.12
N LEU A 103 5.51 7.70 1.89
CA LEU A 103 5.05 8.99 1.42
C LEU A 103 3.90 8.77 0.43
N LEU A 104 2.78 9.42 0.68
CA LEU A 104 1.64 9.49 -0.24
C LEU A 104 1.40 10.96 -0.58
N THR A 105 1.49 11.32 -1.86
CA THR A 105 1.41 12.72 -2.29
C THR A 105 0.82 12.86 -3.69
N VAL A 106 0.28 14.04 -4.00
CA VAL A 106 -0.21 14.37 -5.34
C VAL A 106 0.86 15.16 -6.09
N SER A 107 1.20 14.72 -7.30
CA SER A 107 2.15 15.43 -8.17
C SER A 107 1.52 16.69 -8.78
N PRO A 108 2.31 17.63 -9.34
CA PRO A 108 1.78 18.80 -10.03
C PRO A 108 0.80 18.49 -11.17
N GLU A 109 0.99 17.35 -11.84
CA GLU A 109 0.14 16.86 -12.94
C GLU A 109 -1.15 16.19 -12.44
N GLY A 110 -1.33 16.03 -11.12
CA GLY A 110 -2.51 15.39 -10.53
C GLY A 110 -2.42 13.86 -10.45
N LYS A 111 -1.21 13.29 -10.51
CA LYS A 111 -1.00 11.85 -10.23
C LYS A 111 -0.83 11.61 -8.74
N LEU A 112 -1.29 10.48 -8.26
CA LEU A 112 -1.05 10.05 -6.88
C LEU A 112 0.23 9.20 -6.83
N ILE A 113 1.19 9.60 -6.01
CA ILE A 113 2.47 8.92 -5.84
C ILE A 113 2.48 8.21 -4.49
N VAL A 114 2.75 6.91 -4.52
CA VAL A 114 2.97 6.04 -3.36
C VAL A 114 4.44 5.63 -3.36
N ALA A 115 5.23 6.18 -2.47
CA ALA A 115 6.63 5.81 -2.29
C ALA A 115 6.83 5.20 -0.89
N GLY A 116 7.33 3.96 -0.81
CA GLY A 116 7.72 3.32 0.44
C GLY A 116 9.22 3.37 0.68
N SER A 117 9.67 3.29 1.94
CA SER A 117 11.08 3.10 2.28
C SER A 117 11.57 1.67 2.04
N ASP A 118 10.63 0.73 1.98
CA ASP A 118 10.80 -0.71 1.75
C ASP A 118 9.45 -1.30 1.28
N GLY A 119 9.39 -2.61 1.03
CA GLY A 119 8.18 -3.28 0.56
C GLY A 119 6.98 -3.13 1.49
N HIS A 120 7.19 -3.21 2.80
CA HIS A 120 6.10 -2.98 3.77
C HIS A 120 5.63 -1.53 3.76
N GLY A 121 6.54 -0.56 3.74
CA GLY A 121 6.19 0.85 3.62
C GLY A 121 5.38 1.13 2.36
N THR A 122 5.77 0.56 1.22
CA THR A 122 5.02 0.67 -0.04
C THR A 122 3.63 0.06 0.09
N ALA A 123 3.50 -1.14 0.67
CA ALA A 123 2.22 -1.80 0.91
C ALA A 123 1.30 -0.99 1.83
N TYR A 124 1.84 -0.40 2.91
CA TYR A 124 1.07 0.47 3.80
C TYR A 124 0.61 1.75 3.11
N GLY A 125 1.44 2.33 2.24
CA GLY A 125 1.06 3.47 1.41
C GLY A 125 -0.08 3.15 0.44
N ILE A 126 -0.08 1.96 -0.17
CA ILE A 126 -1.18 1.46 -1.01
C ILE A 126 -2.47 1.35 -0.19
N LEU A 127 -2.42 0.72 0.98
CA LEU A 127 -3.59 0.52 1.83
C LEU A 127 -4.06 1.81 2.52
N GLU A 128 -3.21 2.84 2.58
CA GLU A 128 -3.64 4.18 2.97
C GLU A 128 -4.63 4.76 1.96
N ILE A 129 -4.50 4.45 0.66
CA ILE A 129 -5.50 4.83 -0.35
C ILE A 129 -6.85 4.17 -0.02
N SER A 130 -6.86 2.88 0.32
CA SER A 130 -8.06 2.16 0.74
C SER A 130 -8.72 2.81 1.96
N ARG A 131 -7.93 3.19 2.97
CA ARG A 131 -8.42 3.90 4.16
C ARG A 131 -9.04 5.26 3.81
N LEU A 132 -8.39 6.04 2.93
CA LEU A 132 -8.90 7.34 2.46
C LEU A 132 -10.16 7.18 1.61
N LEU A 133 -10.30 6.08 0.88
CA LEU A 133 -11.54 5.69 0.19
C LEU A 133 -12.67 5.35 1.17
N GLY A 134 -12.37 5.11 2.45
CA GLY A 134 -13.35 4.78 3.48
C GLY A 134 -13.49 3.28 3.75
N VAL A 135 -12.55 2.47 3.27
CA VAL A 135 -12.52 1.04 3.59
C VAL A 135 -11.95 0.84 4.99
N SER A 136 -12.74 0.25 5.87
CA SER A 136 -12.32 -0.11 7.23
C SER A 136 -11.34 -1.28 7.21
N PRO A 137 -10.31 -1.34 8.07
CA PRO A 137 -9.55 -2.55 8.30
C PRO A 137 -10.43 -3.74 8.75
N TRP A 138 -11.55 -3.46 9.39
CA TRP A 138 -12.54 -4.42 9.89
C TRP A 138 -13.63 -4.77 8.88
N GLU A 139 -13.48 -4.38 7.62
CA GLU A 139 -14.46 -4.58 6.55
C GLU A 139 -15.01 -6.02 6.57
N TRP A 140 -14.13 -7.02 6.60
CA TRP A 140 -14.53 -8.42 6.59
C TRP A 140 -14.87 -8.96 7.98
N TRP A 141 -14.04 -8.66 9.01
CA TRP A 141 -14.20 -9.24 10.35
C TRP A 141 -15.39 -8.70 11.14
N ALA A 142 -15.85 -7.51 10.83
CA ALA A 142 -16.98 -6.87 11.52
C ALA A 142 -18.07 -6.42 10.54
N ASP A 143 -18.11 -6.99 9.32
CA ASP A 143 -19.12 -6.72 8.29
C ASP A 143 -19.32 -5.22 7.99
N VAL A 144 -18.23 -4.45 8.05
CA VAL A 144 -18.27 -3.00 7.81
C VAL A 144 -18.22 -2.73 6.31
N THR A 145 -19.37 -2.78 5.65
CA THR A 145 -19.48 -2.52 4.22
C THR A 145 -19.10 -1.07 3.89
N PRO A 146 -18.10 -0.84 3.01
CA PRO A 146 -17.72 0.51 2.61
C PRO A 146 -18.83 1.20 1.81
N GLU A 147 -19.02 2.49 2.04
CA GLU A 147 -19.95 3.30 1.25
C GLU A 147 -19.47 3.49 -0.19
N LYS A 148 -20.38 3.35 -1.16
CA LYS A 148 -20.11 3.65 -2.56
C LYS A 148 -19.96 5.15 -2.77
N LYS A 149 -18.94 5.55 -3.53
CA LYS A 149 -18.65 6.94 -3.86
C LYS A 149 -18.75 7.18 -5.35
N LYS A 150 -19.30 8.33 -5.74
CA LYS A 150 -19.29 8.80 -7.14
C LYS A 150 -17.95 9.41 -7.52
N LEU A 151 -17.26 10.00 -6.53
CA LEU A 151 -16.02 10.75 -6.71
C LEU A 151 -15.09 10.53 -5.51
N PHE A 152 -13.82 10.33 -5.77
CA PHE A 152 -12.75 10.42 -4.78
C PHE A 152 -11.74 11.48 -5.23
N LYS A 153 -11.41 12.40 -4.33
CA LYS A 153 -10.57 13.56 -4.66
C LYS A 153 -9.56 13.83 -3.56
N LEU A 154 -8.31 14.06 -3.95
CA LEU A 154 -7.26 14.59 -3.09
C LEU A 154 -6.75 15.91 -3.66
N SER A 155 -6.57 16.91 -2.79
CA SER A 155 -6.04 18.22 -3.18
C SER A 155 -4.64 18.09 -3.79
N SER A 156 -4.32 18.97 -4.74
CA SER A 156 -2.97 19.12 -5.29
C SER A 156 -1.88 19.40 -4.23
N LYS A 157 -2.27 19.82 -3.02
CA LYS A 157 -1.37 20.02 -1.87
C LYS A 157 -1.33 18.82 -0.92
N PHE A 158 -2.06 17.73 -1.24
CA PHE A 158 -2.10 16.57 -0.38
C PHE A 158 -0.72 15.91 -0.26
N ARG A 159 -0.30 15.71 0.98
CA ARG A 159 0.94 15.03 1.32
C ARG A 159 0.79 14.37 2.69
N SER A 160 1.04 13.07 2.76
CA SER A 160 1.05 12.29 4.00
C SER A 160 2.36 11.51 4.09
N VAL A 161 3.06 11.66 5.20
CA VAL A 161 4.26 10.86 5.51
C VAL A 161 4.01 10.14 6.81
N GLN A 162 4.17 8.84 6.81
CA GLN A 162 3.95 8.03 8.00
C GLN A 162 5.09 7.03 8.18
N SER A 163 5.49 6.86 9.43
CA SER A 163 6.56 5.94 9.82
C SER A 163 6.19 5.33 11.17
N PRO A 164 6.30 4.01 11.34
CA PRO A 164 6.05 3.38 12.63
C PRO A 164 7.15 3.74 13.63
N SER A 165 6.78 3.81 14.92
CA SER A 165 7.74 4.03 16.02
C SER A 165 8.45 2.75 16.47
N VAL A 166 7.88 1.58 16.14
CA VAL A 166 8.44 0.26 16.45
C VAL A 166 8.44 -0.61 15.21
N GLU A 167 9.43 -1.46 15.06
CA GLU A 167 9.63 -2.27 13.85
C GLU A 167 8.62 -3.42 13.76
N TYR A 168 8.35 -4.13 14.87
CA TYR A 168 7.44 -5.28 14.90
C TYR A 168 6.16 -4.92 15.62
N ARG A 169 5.05 -5.11 14.93
CA ARG A 169 3.69 -4.78 15.41
C ARG A 169 2.76 -5.91 15.01
N GLY A 170 2.03 -6.45 15.94
CA GLY A 170 1.16 -7.58 15.63
C GLY A 170 0.27 -7.99 16.78
N ILE A 171 -0.27 -9.18 16.63
CA ILE A 171 -1.15 -9.80 17.61
C ILE A 171 -0.67 -11.21 17.93
N PHE A 172 -0.99 -11.63 19.14
CA PHE A 172 -0.99 -13.01 19.57
C PHE A 172 -2.44 -13.50 19.62
N ILE A 173 -2.73 -14.60 18.96
CA ILE A 173 -4.04 -15.27 19.08
C ILE A 173 -3.81 -16.55 19.84
N ASN A 174 -4.27 -16.57 21.08
CA ASN A 174 -4.30 -17.76 21.92
C ASN A 174 -5.73 -18.34 21.85
N ASP A 175 -5.94 -19.22 20.89
CA ASP A 175 -7.22 -19.90 20.73
C ASP A 175 -7.24 -21.16 21.60
N GLU A 176 -8.05 -21.12 22.63
CA GLU A 176 -8.23 -22.21 23.62
C GLU A 176 -9.50 -23.02 23.32
N ASP A 177 -9.72 -23.43 22.06
CA ASP A 177 -10.85 -24.25 21.59
C ASP A 177 -12.21 -23.57 21.51
N TRP A 178 -12.30 -22.28 21.76
CA TRP A 178 -13.59 -21.64 21.99
C TRP A 178 -14.04 -20.75 20.81
N GLY A 179 -13.13 -20.32 19.98
CA GLY A 179 -13.42 -19.32 18.98
C GLY A 179 -12.85 -19.62 17.59
N LEU A 180 -11.65 -19.12 17.32
CA LEU A 180 -11.08 -19.10 15.98
C LEU A 180 -10.88 -20.53 15.40
N MET A 181 -10.33 -21.45 16.18
CA MET A 181 -10.02 -22.79 15.68
C MET A 181 -11.28 -23.56 15.29
N PRO A 182 -12.29 -23.75 16.18
CA PRO A 182 -13.49 -24.50 15.79
C PRO A 182 -14.31 -23.80 14.71
N TRP A 183 -14.33 -22.46 14.67
CA TRP A 183 -14.96 -21.72 13.60
C TRP A 183 -14.22 -21.91 12.26
N SER A 184 -12.89 -21.80 12.24
CA SER A 184 -12.07 -22.04 11.06
C SER A 184 -12.31 -23.46 10.54
N ASN A 185 -12.01 -24.45 11.38
CA ASN A 185 -11.99 -25.86 11.01
C ASN A 185 -13.37 -26.45 10.63
N LYS A 186 -14.46 -25.94 11.23
CA LYS A 186 -15.81 -26.51 11.03
C LYS A 186 -16.72 -25.66 10.15
N THR A 187 -16.46 -24.37 10.02
CA THR A 187 -17.38 -23.41 9.39
C THR A 187 -16.78 -22.69 8.21
N TYR A 188 -15.66 -21.98 8.41
CA TYR A 188 -15.12 -21.11 7.38
C TYR A 188 -14.23 -21.84 6.36
N GLU A 189 -13.41 -22.77 6.86
CA GLU A 189 -12.46 -23.55 6.07
C GLU A 189 -12.48 -25.00 6.54
N PRO A 190 -13.62 -25.73 6.32
CA PRO A 190 -13.79 -27.08 6.82
C PRO A 190 -12.65 -28.01 6.41
N SER A 191 -12.11 -28.76 7.38
CA SER A 191 -11.04 -29.72 7.20
C SER A 191 -11.27 -30.96 8.06
N ASP A 192 -10.89 -32.13 7.53
CA ASP A 192 -10.90 -33.39 8.27
C ASP A 192 -9.73 -33.50 9.27
N VAL A 193 -8.76 -32.58 9.19
CA VAL A 193 -7.66 -32.50 10.13
C VAL A 193 -8.08 -31.73 11.36
N ASN A 194 -8.13 -32.41 12.50
CA ASN A 194 -8.56 -31.79 13.74
C ASN A 194 -7.62 -30.67 14.18
N GLY A 195 -8.18 -29.55 14.63
CA GLY A 195 -7.42 -28.41 15.15
C GLY A 195 -6.76 -27.55 14.09
N GLU A 196 -7.07 -27.74 12.80
CA GLU A 196 -6.46 -26.97 11.72
C GLU A 196 -7.04 -25.55 11.63
N ILE A 197 -6.15 -24.55 11.69
CA ILE A 197 -6.46 -23.19 11.25
C ILE A 197 -5.74 -23.01 9.91
N GLY A 198 -6.49 -23.08 8.84
CA GLY A 198 -5.97 -23.18 7.48
C GLY A 198 -5.54 -21.85 6.87
N PRO A 199 -4.99 -21.92 5.63
CA PRO A 199 -4.42 -20.76 4.95
C PRO A 199 -5.47 -19.68 4.61
N ARG A 200 -6.73 -20.04 4.35
CA ARG A 200 -7.80 -19.06 4.08
C ARG A 200 -8.12 -18.23 5.32
N THR A 201 -8.14 -18.86 6.49
CA THR A 201 -8.35 -18.19 7.77
C THR A 201 -7.20 -17.25 8.08
N ASN A 202 -5.96 -17.74 7.93
CA ASN A 202 -4.77 -16.94 8.13
C ASN A 202 -4.66 -15.78 7.12
N GLU A 203 -5.10 -15.97 5.88
CA GLU A 203 -5.17 -14.89 4.89
C GLU A 203 -6.04 -13.72 5.37
N ARG A 204 -7.19 -14.00 5.98
CA ARG A 204 -8.06 -12.96 6.56
C ARG A 204 -7.43 -12.25 7.75
N ILE A 205 -6.71 -12.98 8.61
CA ILE A 205 -5.95 -12.40 9.71
C ILE A 205 -4.84 -11.49 9.17
N PHE A 206 -4.08 -11.94 8.18
CA PHE A 206 -2.97 -11.20 7.62
C PHE A 206 -3.41 -9.97 6.82
N GLU A 207 -4.55 -10.05 6.14
CA GLU A 207 -5.18 -8.89 5.52
C GLU A 207 -5.51 -7.82 6.56
N LEU A 208 -6.15 -8.20 7.68
CA LEU A 208 -6.44 -7.27 8.78
C LEU A 208 -5.17 -6.64 9.34
N LEU A 209 -4.14 -7.45 9.62
CA LEU A 209 -2.86 -6.95 10.12
C LEU A 209 -2.22 -5.96 9.15
N LEU A 210 -2.17 -6.28 7.86
CA LEU A 210 -1.57 -5.42 6.86
C LEU A 210 -2.33 -4.08 6.73
N ARG A 211 -3.67 -4.10 6.77
CA ARG A 211 -4.52 -2.89 6.78
C ARG A 211 -4.31 -2.03 8.02
N LEU A 212 -4.02 -2.66 9.17
CA LEU A 212 -3.67 -2.00 10.43
C LEU A 212 -2.18 -1.60 10.51
N ARG A 213 -1.40 -1.83 9.45
CA ARG A 213 0.05 -1.60 9.38
C ARG A 213 0.83 -2.41 10.40
N ALA A 214 0.33 -3.59 10.71
CA ALA A 214 1.01 -4.60 11.48
C ALA A 214 1.74 -5.57 10.53
N ASN A 215 2.72 -6.29 11.05
CA ASN A 215 3.58 -7.18 10.29
C ASN A 215 3.96 -8.45 11.06
N THR A 216 3.43 -8.66 12.26
CA THR A 216 3.82 -9.78 13.12
C THR A 216 2.59 -10.53 13.60
N TYR A 217 2.68 -11.84 13.61
CA TYR A 217 1.63 -12.72 14.11
C TYR A 217 2.21 -13.85 14.94
N TRP A 218 1.62 -14.08 16.11
CA TRP A 218 1.82 -15.27 16.92
C TRP A 218 0.55 -16.11 16.88
N PRO A 219 0.61 -17.29 16.22
CA PRO A 219 -0.52 -18.20 16.17
C PRO A 219 -0.75 -18.92 17.48
N ALA A 220 -1.97 -19.43 17.66
CA ALA A 220 -2.31 -20.34 18.74
C ALA A 220 -1.37 -21.55 18.75
N MET A 221 -1.00 -21.99 19.95
CA MET A 221 -0.14 -23.15 20.18
C MET A 221 -0.69 -24.04 21.29
N HIS A 222 -2.01 -24.13 21.39
CA HIS A 222 -2.70 -24.99 22.33
C HIS A 222 -2.66 -26.45 21.86
N GLU A 223 -2.75 -27.43 22.76
CA GLU A 223 -2.69 -28.86 22.43
C GLU A 223 -3.74 -29.31 21.39
N CYS A 224 -4.88 -28.64 21.36
CA CYS A 224 -5.96 -28.93 20.41
C CYS A 224 -5.78 -28.26 19.03
N THR A 225 -4.83 -27.34 18.88
CA THR A 225 -4.60 -26.60 17.65
C THR A 225 -3.40 -27.18 16.91
N LEU A 226 -3.59 -27.57 15.64
CA LEU A 226 -2.47 -28.00 14.81
C LEU A 226 -1.48 -26.82 14.63
N PRO A 227 -0.18 -27.02 14.88
CA PRO A 227 0.79 -25.96 14.75
C PRO A 227 0.79 -25.30 13.38
N PHE A 228 0.88 -23.97 13.35
CA PHE A 228 0.84 -23.16 12.14
C PHE A 228 1.77 -23.68 11.03
N PHE A 229 3.00 -24.06 11.40
CA PHE A 229 4.01 -24.49 10.44
C PHE A 229 3.82 -25.91 9.91
N LEU A 230 2.94 -26.71 10.52
CA LEU A 230 2.56 -28.03 10.05
C LEU A 230 1.34 -27.98 9.13
N THR A 231 0.57 -26.92 9.15
CA THR A 231 -0.58 -26.72 8.27
C THR A 231 -0.12 -26.31 6.88
N LYS A 232 -0.51 -27.11 5.87
CA LYS A 232 -0.15 -26.86 4.47
C LYS A 232 -0.72 -25.51 3.98
N GLY A 233 0.12 -24.70 3.34
CA GLY A 233 -0.27 -23.41 2.76
C GLY A 233 -0.11 -22.21 3.70
N ASN A 234 0.00 -22.41 5.02
CA ASN A 234 0.13 -21.29 5.97
C ASN A 234 1.42 -20.48 5.78
N ARG A 235 2.54 -21.15 5.51
CA ARG A 235 3.83 -20.48 5.24
C ARG A 235 3.77 -19.61 4.00
N GLU A 236 3.14 -20.12 2.95
CA GLU A 236 2.98 -19.41 1.68
C GLU A 236 2.15 -18.14 1.84
N VAL A 237 1.07 -18.22 2.63
CA VAL A 237 0.24 -17.06 2.94
C VAL A 237 0.99 -16.05 3.79
N ALA A 238 1.73 -16.48 4.82
CA ALA A 238 2.57 -15.57 5.61
C ALA A 238 3.59 -14.83 4.74
N LYS A 239 4.26 -15.56 3.83
CA LYS A 239 5.19 -14.97 2.86
C LYS A 239 4.49 -13.98 1.92
N LYS A 240 3.31 -14.34 1.40
CA LYS A 240 2.51 -13.49 0.50
C LYS A 240 2.16 -12.14 1.14
N TYR A 241 1.84 -12.13 2.42
CA TYR A 241 1.47 -10.93 3.18
C TYR A 241 2.65 -10.26 3.90
N GLY A 242 3.86 -10.82 3.80
CA GLY A 242 5.05 -10.28 4.46
C GLY A 242 4.97 -10.34 5.98
N ILE A 243 4.30 -11.33 6.55
CA ILE A 243 4.10 -11.44 8.00
C ILE A 243 5.27 -12.18 8.66
N PHE A 244 5.86 -11.55 9.67
CA PHE A 244 6.84 -12.17 10.56
C PHE A 244 6.10 -13.06 11.57
N MET A 245 6.45 -14.34 11.54
CA MET A 245 5.80 -15.33 12.41
C MET A 245 6.57 -15.45 13.72
N GLY A 246 5.86 -15.29 14.83
CA GLY A 246 6.32 -15.64 16.16
C GLY A 246 5.98 -17.09 16.52
N ALA A 247 6.62 -17.59 17.55
CA ALA A 247 6.29 -18.87 18.18
C ALA A 247 6.69 -18.80 19.67
N SER A 248 5.87 -19.35 20.56
CA SER A 248 6.12 -19.28 22.00
C SER A 248 6.68 -20.60 22.59
N HIS A 249 6.65 -21.71 21.84
CA HIS A 249 7.14 -23.03 22.24
C HIS A 249 7.88 -23.72 21.12
#